data_fcc98c2e5e4da5bfaac6c5f29aefe1f4
#
_entry.id   fcc98c2e5e4da5bfaac6c5f29aefe1f4
#
_cell.length_a   1.000
_cell.length_b   1.000
_cell.length_c   1.000
_cell.angle_alpha   90.00
_cell.angle_beta   90.00
_cell.angle_gamma   90.00
#
_symmetry.space_group_name_H-M   'P 1'
#
loop_
_entity.id
_entity.type
_entity.pdbx_description
1 polymer ?
#
loop_
_entity_poly.entity_id
_entity_poly.type
_entity_poly.pdbx_seq_one_letter_code
_entity_poly.pdbx_strand_id
1 'polypeptide(L)'
;MKEKSEFEKRTAEKQVSLLTEALTSAVDAKGHWLNASGKLYPKLYPKGFSVSPFNALVLALDSDAKGCKSNLFTQFSEAKARGESVREHEKGVPFLYYNWNKYVNRNNPDDVITKEAYAELSEQDKQQYKGVKNREIRVLFNIDQTLLPMANETAYTTALKKDGTVEDRGYGDKEDKQLHGCVNGFLQKMKDLSLIHI
;
A
#
# COMPACT_ATOMS: atom_id res chain seq x y z
N MET A 1 -24.67 -11.88 0.66
CA MET A 1 -23.32 -11.32 0.95
C MET A 1 -22.30 -12.35 0.52
N LYS A 2 -21.43 -12.06 -0.47
CA LYS A 2 -20.41 -13.04 -0.91
C LYS A 2 -19.46 -13.32 0.24
N GLU A 3 -19.21 -14.59 0.49
CA GLU A 3 -18.23 -15.03 1.49
C GLU A 3 -16.83 -14.55 1.12
N LYS A 4 -16.09 -14.02 2.09
CA LYS A 4 -14.71 -13.55 1.84
C LYS A 4 -13.82 -14.75 1.56
N SER A 5 -12.96 -14.64 0.54
CA SER A 5 -11.96 -15.67 0.26
C SER A 5 -11.00 -15.85 1.44
N GLU A 6 -10.41 -17.03 1.57
CA GLU A 6 -9.40 -17.32 2.61
C GLU A 6 -8.24 -16.32 2.58
N PHE A 7 -7.82 -15.93 1.38
CA PHE A 7 -6.79 -14.92 1.20
C PHE A 7 -7.20 -13.52 1.70
N GLU A 8 -8.48 -13.14 1.52
CA GLU A 8 -9.01 -11.88 2.05
C GLU A 8 -9.08 -11.89 3.58
N LYS A 9 -9.43 -13.02 4.18
CA LYS A 9 -9.43 -13.20 5.64
C LYS A 9 -8.02 -13.02 6.21
N ARG A 10 -7.04 -13.76 5.68
CA ARG A 10 -5.61 -13.65 6.08
C ARG A 10 -5.04 -12.25 5.87
N THR A 11 -5.45 -11.57 4.81
CA THR A 11 -5.03 -10.17 4.56
C THR A 11 -5.54 -9.24 5.65
N ALA A 12 -6.82 -9.35 5.99
CA ALA A 12 -7.42 -8.55 7.05
C ALA A 12 -6.77 -8.84 8.42
N GLU A 13 -6.55 -10.11 8.75
CA GLU A 13 -5.87 -10.52 9.97
C GLU A 13 -4.46 -9.94 10.08
N LYS A 14 -3.67 -10.02 9.01
CA LYS A 14 -2.33 -9.42 8.99
C LYS A 14 -2.37 -7.90 9.18
N GLN A 15 -3.30 -7.21 8.53
CA GLN A 15 -3.44 -5.75 8.68
C GLN A 15 -3.87 -5.37 10.10
N VAL A 16 -4.78 -6.12 10.70
CA VAL A 16 -5.18 -5.92 12.10
C VAL A 16 -4.02 -6.18 13.05
N SER A 17 -3.25 -7.26 12.86
CA SER A 17 -2.06 -7.56 13.67
C SER A 17 -1.05 -6.40 13.65
N LEU A 18 -0.67 -5.93 12.47
CA LEU A 18 0.26 -4.81 12.32
C LEU A 18 -0.24 -3.53 13.02
N LEU A 19 -1.52 -3.21 12.86
CA LEU A 19 -2.12 -2.05 13.52
C LEU A 19 -2.14 -2.23 15.04
N THR A 20 -2.49 -3.41 15.53
CA THR A 20 -2.53 -3.70 16.97
C THR A 20 -1.13 -3.62 17.59
N GLU A 21 -0.15 -4.22 16.95
CA GLU A 21 1.26 -4.17 17.40
C GLU A 21 1.77 -2.73 17.46
N ALA A 22 1.48 -1.93 16.41
CA ALA A 22 1.85 -0.52 16.37
C ALA A 22 1.16 0.31 17.46
N LEU A 23 -0.14 0.08 17.70
CA LEU A 23 -0.88 0.76 18.76
C LEU A 23 -0.36 0.39 20.14
N THR A 24 -0.06 -0.88 20.38
CA THR A 24 0.52 -1.34 21.64
C THR A 24 1.87 -0.68 21.88
N SER A 25 2.76 -0.69 20.88
CA SER A 25 4.06 -0.03 20.96
C SER A 25 3.93 1.48 21.14
N ALA A 26 2.90 2.12 20.58
CA ALA A 26 2.63 3.54 20.75
C ALA A 26 2.23 3.89 22.19
N VAL A 27 1.43 3.04 22.83
CA VAL A 27 1.05 3.20 24.24
C VAL A 27 2.30 3.13 25.11
N ASP A 28 3.15 2.14 24.88
CA ASP A 28 4.39 1.95 25.62
C ASP A 28 5.39 3.10 25.40
N ALA A 29 5.45 3.64 24.20
CA ALA A 29 6.33 4.74 23.82
C ALA A 29 5.73 6.14 24.06
N LYS A 30 4.65 6.26 24.82
CA LYS A 30 3.96 7.53 25.11
C LYS A 30 3.59 8.34 23.85
N GLY A 31 3.16 7.66 22.81
CA GLY A 31 2.64 8.28 21.59
C GLY A 31 3.68 8.67 20.54
N HIS A 32 4.93 8.30 20.71
CA HIS A 32 6.01 8.64 19.76
C HIS A 32 6.17 7.69 18.56
N TRP A 33 5.29 6.73 18.40
CA TRP A 33 5.38 5.68 17.36
C TRP A 33 5.32 6.19 15.92
N LEU A 34 4.73 7.35 15.67
CA LEU A 34 4.71 7.97 14.34
C LEU A 34 5.98 8.75 14.00
N ASN A 35 6.75 9.12 15.02
CA ASN A 35 7.97 9.89 14.83
C ASN A 35 9.20 8.99 14.68
N ALA A 36 9.05 7.67 14.85
CA ALA A 36 10.17 6.76 14.98
C ALA A 36 10.98 6.59 13.70
N SER A 37 10.37 6.75 12.51
CA SER A 37 11.08 6.40 11.29
C SER A 37 11.66 7.58 10.51
N GLY A 38 11.09 8.78 10.64
CA GLY A 38 11.45 9.91 9.75
C GLY A 38 11.28 9.60 8.26
N LYS A 39 10.64 8.46 7.95
CA LYS A 39 10.46 7.97 6.60
C LYS A 39 9.35 8.72 5.89
N LEU A 40 9.59 8.97 4.61
CA LEU A 40 8.60 9.60 3.73
C LEU A 40 7.43 8.67 3.45
N TYR A 41 6.38 9.25 2.88
CA TYR A 41 5.18 8.55 2.46
C TYR A 41 5.50 7.37 1.51
N PRO A 42 4.99 6.15 1.76
CA PRO A 42 5.25 4.97 0.93
C PRO A 42 4.87 5.16 -0.54
N LYS A 43 5.77 4.78 -1.44
CA LYS A 43 5.59 4.90 -2.88
C LYS A 43 5.90 3.60 -3.61
N LEU A 44 5.35 3.44 -4.80
CA LEU A 44 5.61 2.30 -5.67
C LEU A 44 6.86 2.54 -6.52
N TYR A 45 7.85 1.67 -6.39
CA TYR A 45 9.09 1.70 -7.16
C TYR A 45 8.92 0.93 -8.49
N PRO A 46 9.49 1.40 -9.60
CA PRO A 46 10.33 2.59 -9.76
C PRO A 46 9.54 3.87 -10.10
N LYS A 47 8.23 3.76 -10.29
CA LYS A 47 7.40 4.84 -10.85
C LYS A 47 7.15 6.00 -9.87
N GLY A 48 7.31 5.78 -8.57
CA GLY A 48 7.10 6.78 -7.55
C GLY A 48 5.62 7.12 -7.29
N PHE A 49 4.68 6.26 -7.70
CA PHE A 49 3.26 6.47 -7.41
C PHE A 49 2.98 6.28 -5.93
N SER A 50 2.28 7.25 -5.35
CA SER A 50 1.78 7.16 -3.99
C SER A 50 0.66 6.14 -3.86
N VAL A 51 0.60 5.46 -2.72
CA VAL A 51 -0.47 4.52 -2.39
C VAL A 51 -1.60 5.24 -1.62
N SER A 52 -2.74 4.57 -1.42
CA SER A 52 -3.82 5.16 -0.61
C SER A 52 -3.37 5.31 0.85
N PRO A 53 -3.92 6.29 1.60
CA PRO A 53 -3.50 6.57 2.98
C PRO A 53 -3.55 5.35 3.92
N PHE A 54 -4.57 4.51 3.81
CA PHE A 54 -4.65 3.29 4.60
C PHE A 54 -3.54 2.30 4.25
N ASN A 55 -3.27 2.09 2.96
CA ASN A 55 -2.18 1.24 2.51
C ASN A 55 -0.82 1.82 2.93
N ALA A 56 -0.66 3.14 2.86
CA ALA A 56 0.57 3.81 3.30
C ALA A 56 0.85 3.53 4.77
N LEU A 57 -0.15 3.63 5.63
CA LEU A 57 -0.02 3.30 7.04
C LEU A 57 0.45 1.85 7.24
N VAL A 58 -0.23 0.88 6.61
CA VAL A 58 0.11 -0.55 6.74
C VAL A 58 1.52 -0.84 6.23
N LEU A 59 1.91 -0.24 5.09
CA LEU A 59 3.24 -0.41 4.51
C LEU A 59 4.34 0.23 5.38
N ALA A 60 4.09 1.40 5.95
CA ALA A 60 5.03 2.07 6.84
C ALA A 60 5.28 1.24 8.10
N LEU A 61 4.23 0.72 8.73
CA LEU A 61 4.31 -0.12 9.91
C LEU A 61 5.07 -1.44 9.65
N ASP A 62 4.79 -2.11 8.52
CA ASP A 62 5.54 -3.32 8.14
C ASP A 62 7.01 -3.02 7.85
N SER A 63 7.28 -1.87 7.21
CA SER A 63 8.65 -1.41 6.94
C SER A 63 9.43 -1.17 8.22
N ASP A 64 8.80 -0.54 9.22
CA ASP A 64 9.41 -0.28 10.52
C ASP A 64 9.65 -1.57 11.31
N ALA A 65 8.66 -2.47 11.36
CA ALA A 65 8.78 -3.78 12.02
C ALA A 65 9.92 -4.62 11.43
N LYS A 66 10.23 -4.47 10.14
CA LYS A 66 11.31 -5.16 9.44
C LYS A 66 12.65 -4.41 9.47
N GLY A 67 12.69 -3.21 10.02
CA GLY A 67 13.89 -2.36 10.02
C GLY A 67 14.33 -1.91 8.63
N CYS A 68 13.42 -1.82 7.66
CA CYS A 68 13.74 -1.35 6.31
C CYS A 68 14.16 0.12 6.34
N LYS A 69 15.13 0.48 5.51
CA LYS A 69 15.61 1.87 5.35
C LYS A 69 14.76 2.65 4.35
N SER A 70 14.28 1.96 3.34
CA SER A 70 13.50 2.52 2.24
C SER A 70 12.01 2.59 2.58
N ASN A 71 11.32 3.55 1.96
CA ASN A 71 9.86 3.62 1.92
C ASN A 71 9.29 3.33 0.53
N LEU A 72 10.08 2.64 -0.30
CA LEU A 72 9.73 2.24 -1.65
C LEU A 72 9.34 0.77 -1.71
N PHE A 73 8.27 0.49 -2.43
CA PHE A 73 7.69 -0.84 -2.51
C PHE A 73 7.49 -1.29 -3.96
N THR A 74 7.65 -2.58 -4.20
CA THR A 74 7.47 -3.18 -5.53
C THR A 74 6.68 -4.48 -5.46
N GLN A 75 6.08 -4.88 -6.57
CA GLN A 75 5.47 -6.20 -6.72
C GLN A 75 6.54 -7.23 -7.08
N PHE A 76 6.32 -8.48 -6.69
CA PHE A 76 7.24 -9.58 -7.01
C PHE A 76 7.52 -9.71 -8.52
N SER A 77 6.47 -9.65 -9.34
CA SER A 77 6.58 -9.75 -10.79
C SER A 77 7.38 -8.58 -11.42
N GLU A 78 7.19 -7.37 -10.88
CA GLU A 78 7.91 -6.19 -11.34
C GLU A 78 9.39 -6.24 -10.94
N ALA A 79 9.71 -6.66 -9.71
CA ALA A 79 11.08 -6.87 -9.26
C ALA A 79 11.78 -7.94 -10.12
N LYS A 80 11.12 -9.09 -10.33
CA LYS A 80 11.66 -10.17 -11.17
C LYS A 80 11.90 -9.71 -12.61
N ALA A 81 10.99 -8.96 -13.20
CA ALA A 81 11.14 -8.44 -14.57
C ALA A 81 12.35 -7.50 -14.73
N ARG A 82 12.76 -6.83 -13.64
CA ARG A 82 13.98 -5.98 -13.63
C ARG A 82 15.25 -6.71 -13.23
N GLY A 83 15.18 -8.01 -12.96
CA GLY A 83 16.32 -8.77 -12.43
C GLY A 83 16.64 -8.53 -10.95
N GLU A 84 15.74 -7.86 -10.24
CA GLU A 84 15.86 -7.46 -8.83
C GLU A 84 15.05 -8.37 -7.90
N SER A 85 15.05 -9.67 -8.13
CA SER A 85 14.18 -10.64 -7.42
C SER A 85 14.11 -10.39 -5.91
N VAL A 86 12.98 -10.72 -5.31
CA VAL A 86 12.81 -10.72 -3.86
C VAL A 86 13.68 -11.82 -3.26
N ARG A 87 14.34 -11.55 -2.14
CA ARG A 87 15.18 -12.53 -1.44
C ARG A 87 14.34 -13.70 -0.90
N GLU A 88 14.97 -14.84 -0.75
CA GLU A 88 14.31 -16.01 -0.16
C GLU A 88 13.81 -15.73 1.26
N HIS A 89 12.69 -16.35 1.60
CA HIS A 89 12.02 -16.26 2.90
C HIS A 89 11.45 -14.88 3.27
N GLU A 90 11.60 -13.87 2.42
CA GLU A 90 10.99 -12.57 2.65
C GLU A 90 9.46 -12.64 2.51
N LYS A 91 8.77 -11.96 3.41
CA LYS A 91 7.30 -11.91 3.42
C LYS A 91 6.83 -10.53 3.00
N GLY A 92 6.03 -10.49 1.94
CA GLY A 92 5.42 -9.25 1.48
C GLY A 92 4.21 -8.84 2.30
N VAL A 93 3.77 -7.62 2.07
CA VAL A 93 2.59 -7.02 2.70
C VAL A 93 1.43 -7.04 1.72
N PRO A 94 0.30 -7.65 2.06
CA PRO A 94 -0.89 -7.55 1.22
C PRO A 94 -1.47 -6.14 1.31
N PHE A 95 -1.78 -5.53 0.17
CA PHE A 95 -2.42 -4.23 0.08
C PHE A 95 -3.65 -4.25 -0.82
N LEU A 96 -4.60 -3.39 -0.52
CA LEU A 96 -5.82 -3.24 -1.29
C LEU A 96 -5.58 -2.31 -2.47
N TYR A 97 -5.75 -2.86 -3.67
CA TYR A 97 -5.68 -2.11 -4.91
C TYR A 97 -7.08 -1.97 -5.51
N TYR A 98 -7.41 -0.76 -5.94
CA TYR A 98 -8.67 -0.48 -6.60
C TYR A 98 -8.41 -0.01 -8.02
N ASN A 99 -9.11 -0.61 -8.97
CA ASN A 99 -9.07 -0.20 -10.37
C ASN A 99 -10.49 -0.09 -10.96
N TRP A 100 -10.58 0.52 -12.11
CA TRP A 100 -11.80 0.72 -12.87
C TRP A 100 -11.66 0.05 -14.24
N ASN A 101 -11.23 -1.19 -14.26
CA ASN A 101 -10.96 -1.95 -15.45
C ASN A 101 -12.08 -2.91 -15.83
N LYS A 102 -13.20 -2.87 -15.13
CA LYS A 102 -14.37 -3.67 -15.40
C LYS A 102 -15.60 -2.80 -15.63
N TYR A 103 -16.40 -3.21 -16.59
CA TYR A 103 -17.65 -2.57 -16.93
C TYR A 103 -18.76 -3.62 -16.86
N VAL A 104 -19.87 -3.28 -16.22
CA VAL A 104 -21.04 -4.15 -16.02
C VAL A 104 -22.21 -3.58 -16.78
N ASN A 105 -22.91 -4.43 -17.52
CA ASN A 105 -24.13 -4.06 -18.21
C ASN A 105 -25.20 -3.64 -17.19
N ARG A 106 -25.85 -2.51 -17.45
CA ARG A 106 -26.87 -1.94 -16.54
C ARG A 106 -28.11 -2.81 -16.42
N ASN A 107 -28.42 -3.58 -17.46
CA ASN A 107 -29.60 -4.43 -17.56
C ASN A 107 -29.30 -5.89 -17.20
N ASN A 108 -28.01 -6.29 -17.26
CA ASN A 108 -27.58 -7.65 -16.94
C ASN A 108 -26.30 -7.61 -16.08
N PRO A 109 -26.39 -7.77 -14.76
CA PRO A 109 -25.24 -7.72 -13.86
C PRO A 109 -24.20 -8.82 -14.08
N ASP A 110 -24.55 -9.91 -14.75
CA ASP A 110 -23.64 -11.02 -15.06
C ASP A 110 -22.82 -10.77 -16.33
N ASP A 111 -23.24 -9.81 -17.14
CA ASP A 111 -22.50 -9.36 -18.31
C ASP A 111 -21.44 -8.34 -17.92
N VAL A 112 -20.21 -8.84 -17.74
CA VAL A 112 -19.05 -8.05 -17.30
C VAL A 112 -17.97 -8.11 -18.33
N ILE A 113 -17.56 -6.95 -18.84
CA ILE A 113 -16.48 -6.82 -19.83
C ILE A 113 -15.27 -6.09 -19.28
N THR A 114 -14.12 -6.28 -19.91
CA THR A 114 -12.88 -5.58 -19.57
C THR A 114 -12.86 -4.17 -20.16
N LYS A 115 -11.91 -3.35 -19.71
CA LYS A 115 -11.71 -1.99 -20.24
C LYS A 115 -11.37 -2.00 -21.73
N GLU A 116 -10.60 -2.99 -22.16
CA GLU A 116 -10.21 -3.18 -23.56
C GLU A 116 -11.46 -3.48 -24.41
N ALA A 117 -12.26 -4.47 -24.02
CA ALA A 117 -13.51 -4.81 -24.72
C ALA A 117 -14.51 -3.63 -24.71
N TYR A 118 -14.59 -2.87 -23.62
CA TYR A 118 -15.42 -1.67 -23.54
C TYR A 118 -14.94 -0.58 -24.54
N ALA A 119 -13.63 -0.44 -24.74
CA ALA A 119 -13.09 0.55 -25.68
C ALA A 119 -13.48 0.25 -27.15
N GLU A 120 -13.68 -1.02 -27.49
CA GLU A 120 -14.06 -1.49 -28.83
C GLU A 120 -15.55 -1.35 -29.12
N LEU A 121 -16.40 -1.09 -28.13
CA LEU A 121 -17.83 -0.93 -28.30
C LEU A 121 -18.20 0.38 -29.02
N SER A 122 -19.34 0.35 -29.70
CA SER A 122 -19.96 1.57 -30.25
C SER A 122 -20.40 2.51 -29.14
N GLU A 123 -20.53 3.80 -29.43
CA GLU A 123 -20.98 4.80 -28.42
C GLU A 123 -22.40 4.48 -27.91
N GLN A 124 -23.24 3.85 -28.72
CA GLN A 124 -24.58 3.43 -28.29
C GLN A 124 -24.50 2.26 -27.31
N ASP A 125 -23.64 1.28 -27.55
CA ASP A 125 -23.47 0.11 -26.70
C ASP A 125 -22.77 0.49 -25.37
N LYS A 126 -21.81 1.43 -25.41
CA LYS A 126 -21.15 1.96 -24.20
C LYS A 126 -22.13 2.52 -23.18
N GLN A 127 -23.26 3.08 -23.62
CA GLN A 127 -24.29 3.61 -22.71
C GLN A 127 -24.95 2.52 -21.86
N GLN A 128 -24.95 1.28 -22.34
CA GLN A 128 -25.50 0.13 -21.62
C GLN A 128 -24.61 -0.32 -20.46
N TYR A 129 -23.35 0.10 -20.44
CA TYR A 129 -22.39 -0.32 -19.43
C TYR A 129 -22.07 0.80 -18.44
N LYS A 130 -21.71 0.41 -17.24
CA LYS A 130 -21.16 1.31 -16.21
C LYS A 130 -19.84 0.76 -15.69
N GLY A 131 -18.86 1.64 -15.51
CA GLY A 131 -17.61 1.28 -14.84
C GLY A 131 -17.87 0.88 -13.40
N VAL A 132 -17.26 -0.20 -12.96
CA VAL A 132 -17.34 -0.66 -11.58
C VAL A 132 -15.98 -0.69 -10.93
N LYS A 133 -15.96 -0.28 -9.67
CA LYS A 133 -14.75 -0.34 -8.86
C LYS A 133 -14.43 -1.80 -8.56
N ASN A 134 -13.34 -2.28 -9.12
CA ASN A 134 -12.82 -3.62 -8.84
C ASN A 134 -11.78 -3.55 -7.73
N ARG A 135 -11.92 -4.40 -6.74
CA ARG A 135 -10.98 -4.55 -5.62
C ARG A 135 -10.11 -5.77 -5.84
N GLU A 136 -8.83 -5.55 -5.82
CA GLU A 136 -7.81 -6.60 -5.89
C GLU A 136 -6.92 -6.54 -4.66
N ILE A 137 -6.46 -7.70 -4.22
CA ILE A 137 -5.41 -7.77 -3.20
C ILE A 137 -4.12 -8.12 -3.92
N ARG A 138 -3.13 -7.28 -3.76
CA ARG A 138 -1.77 -7.49 -4.27
C ARG A 138 -0.81 -7.57 -3.10
N VAL A 139 0.35 -8.18 -3.32
CA VAL A 139 1.40 -8.27 -2.32
C VAL A 139 2.56 -7.39 -2.75
N LEU A 140 2.97 -6.52 -1.86
CA LEU A 140 4.12 -5.64 -2.04
C LEU A 140 5.28 -6.07 -1.15
N PHE A 141 6.48 -5.81 -1.63
CA PHE A 141 7.75 -6.01 -0.93
C PHE A 141 8.47 -4.67 -0.88
N ASN A 142 9.06 -4.34 0.25
CA ASN A 142 9.98 -3.22 0.31
C ASN A 142 11.20 -3.50 -0.58
N ILE A 143 11.76 -2.48 -1.24
CA ILE A 143 12.95 -2.69 -2.10
C ILE A 143 14.15 -3.22 -1.32
N ASP A 144 14.22 -2.98 -0.01
CA ASP A 144 15.24 -3.55 0.86
C ASP A 144 15.11 -5.08 1.02
N GLN A 145 13.95 -5.64 0.70
CA GLN A 145 13.70 -7.08 0.69
C GLN A 145 14.07 -7.74 -0.65
N THR A 146 14.55 -6.95 -1.61
CA THR A 146 14.95 -7.42 -2.93
C THR A 146 16.46 -7.56 -3.05
N LEU A 147 16.92 -8.06 -4.18
CA LEU A 147 18.34 -8.10 -4.52
C LEU A 147 18.87 -6.73 -5.00
N LEU A 148 18.01 -5.73 -5.19
CA LEU A 148 18.41 -4.41 -5.71
C LEU A 148 19.56 -3.77 -4.91
N PRO A 149 19.57 -3.73 -3.57
CA PRO A 149 20.66 -3.15 -2.80
C PRO A 149 22.03 -3.79 -3.08
N MET A 150 22.02 -5.09 -3.41
CA MET A 150 23.24 -5.87 -3.66
C MET A 150 23.62 -5.93 -5.14
N ALA A 151 22.62 -6.06 -6.02
CA ALA A 151 22.83 -6.23 -7.46
C ALA A 151 23.10 -4.90 -8.18
N ASN A 152 22.53 -3.78 -7.67
CA ASN A 152 22.70 -2.46 -8.26
C ASN A 152 22.63 -1.36 -7.19
N GLU A 153 23.69 -1.24 -6.41
CA GLU A 153 23.81 -0.27 -5.33
C GLU A 153 23.60 1.18 -5.81
N THR A 154 24.06 1.51 -7.02
CA THR A 154 23.89 2.84 -7.59
C THR A 154 22.41 3.16 -7.83
N ALA A 155 21.65 2.23 -8.41
CA ALA A 155 20.22 2.41 -8.62
C ALA A 155 19.47 2.49 -7.28
N TYR A 156 19.83 1.66 -6.31
CA TYR A 156 19.26 1.69 -4.97
C TYR A 156 19.51 3.02 -4.27
N THR A 157 20.76 3.48 -4.22
CA THR A 157 21.13 4.76 -3.59
C THR A 157 20.44 5.95 -4.29
N THR A 158 20.34 5.91 -5.62
CA THR A 158 19.62 6.94 -6.39
C THR A 158 18.13 6.95 -6.05
N ALA A 159 17.52 5.78 -5.91
CA ALA A 159 16.11 5.67 -5.52
C ALA A 159 15.88 6.24 -4.13
N LEU A 160 16.72 5.91 -3.15
CA LEU A 160 16.67 6.45 -1.79
C LEU A 160 16.80 7.97 -1.77
N LYS A 161 17.77 8.54 -2.49
CA LYS A 161 17.95 10.00 -2.58
C LYS A 161 16.74 10.69 -3.20
N LYS A 162 16.21 10.12 -4.28
CA LYS A 162 15.02 10.67 -4.95
C LYS A 162 13.80 10.67 -4.04
N ASP A 163 13.66 9.66 -3.22
CA ASP A 163 12.56 9.53 -2.26
C ASP A 163 12.84 10.29 -0.94
N GLY A 164 14.06 10.76 -0.73
CA GLY A 164 14.46 11.53 0.45
C GLY A 164 14.72 10.68 1.69
N THR A 165 14.83 9.36 1.56
CA THR A 165 15.11 8.46 2.69
C THR A 165 16.56 8.49 3.13
N VAL A 166 17.48 8.95 2.29
CA VAL A 166 18.91 9.15 2.62
C VAL A 166 19.20 10.59 3.05
N GLU A 167 18.49 11.55 2.49
CA GLU A 167 18.57 12.95 2.86
C GLU A 167 17.45 13.25 3.86
N ASP A 168 17.81 13.78 5.01
CA ASP A 168 16.84 14.29 5.96
C ASP A 168 16.11 15.50 5.35
N ARG A 169 14.96 15.24 4.76
CA ARG A 169 14.11 16.29 4.18
C ARG A 169 13.29 17.03 5.23
N GLY A 170 13.46 16.67 6.50
CA GLY A 170 12.73 17.28 7.58
C GLY A 170 11.22 17.03 7.55
N TYR A 171 10.58 17.35 8.64
CA TYR A 171 9.14 17.24 8.81
C TYR A 171 8.43 18.37 8.06
N GLY A 172 8.05 18.17 6.85
CA GLY A 172 7.43 19.24 6.07
C GLY A 172 6.90 18.84 4.72
N ASP A 173 7.18 17.62 4.28
CA ASP A 173 6.64 17.11 3.05
C ASP A 173 5.12 17.00 3.14
N LYS A 174 4.44 17.38 2.07
CA LYS A 174 2.98 17.34 1.99
C LYS A 174 2.42 15.92 2.20
N GLU A 175 3.16 14.91 1.75
CA GLU A 175 2.76 13.51 1.85
C GLU A 175 2.90 12.99 3.28
N ASP A 176 3.91 13.42 4.03
CA ASP A 176 4.07 13.10 5.45
C ASP A 176 2.95 13.72 6.28
N LYS A 177 2.61 14.99 6.02
CA LYS A 177 1.46 15.64 6.66
C LYS A 177 0.15 14.92 6.36
N GLN A 178 -0.01 14.39 5.16
CA GLN A 178 -1.18 13.60 4.80
C GLN A 178 -1.23 12.28 5.55
N LEU A 179 -0.11 11.58 5.68
CA LEU A 179 -0.02 10.34 6.46
C LEU A 179 -0.38 10.59 7.92
N HIS A 180 0.21 11.62 8.54
CA HIS A 180 -0.11 12.02 9.92
C HIS A 180 -1.59 12.39 10.10
N GLY A 181 -2.15 13.14 9.18
CA GLY A 181 -3.57 13.50 9.20
C GLY A 181 -4.47 12.26 9.15
N CYS A 182 -4.10 11.27 8.36
CA CYS A 182 -4.83 10.01 8.24
C CYS A 182 -4.79 9.18 9.53
N VAL A 183 -3.61 9.08 10.14
CA VAL A 183 -3.42 8.34 11.39
C VAL A 183 -4.15 9.02 12.54
N ASN A 184 -4.03 10.34 12.67
CA ASN A 184 -4.75 11.10 13.70
C ASN A 184 -6.27 10.96 13.54
N GLY A 185 -6.78 11.01 12.30
CA GLY A 185 -8.19 10.79 12.02
C GLY A 185 -8.66 9.37 12.36
N PHE A 186 -7.81 8.37 12.12
CA PHE A 186 -8.09 6.98 12.52
C PHE A 186 -8.11 6.84 14.05
N LEU A 187 -7.11 7.36 14.75
CA LEU A 187 -7.06 7.32 16.21
C LEU A 187 -8.25 8.05 16.85
N GLN A 188 -8.66 9.19 16.30
CA GLN A 188 -9.84 9.90 16.78
C GLN A 188 -11.10 9.06 16.63
N LYS A 189 -11.31 8.44 15.47
CA LYS A 189 -12.44 7.52 15.25
C LYS A 189 -12.43 6.32 16.19
N MET A 190 -11.25 5.78 16.51
CA MET A 190 -11.12 4.69 17.47
C MET A 190 -11.50 5.13 18.89
N LYS A 191 -11.14 6.36 19.29
CA LYS A 191 -11.58 6.97 20.57
C LYS A 191 -13.08 7.17 20.60
N ASP A 192 -13.66 7.75 19.53
CA ASP A 192 -15.09 8.02 19.42
C ASP A 192 -15.94 6.73 19.50
N LEU A 193 -15.37 5.63 19.01
CA LEU A 193 -16.00 4.30 19.11
C LEU A 193 -15.75 3.61 20.47
N SER A 194 -15.08 4.27 21.41
CA SER A 194 -14.70 3.70 22.72
C SER A 194 -13.89 2.39 22.62
N LEU A 195 -13.22 2.18 21.49
CA LEU A 195 -12.40 0.99 21.23
C LEU A 195 -10.99 1.12 21.81
N ILE A 196 -10.58 2.33 22.18
CA ILE A 196 -9.31 2.61 22.81
C ILE A 196 -9.57 3.58 23.97
N HIS A 197 -9.34 3.12 25.18
CA HIS A 197 -9.23 3.98 26.36
C HIS A 197 -7.75 4.39 26.49
N ILE A 198 -7.45 5.61 26.09
CA ILE A 198 -6.12 6.23 26.29
C ILE A 198 -6.21 7.20 27.46
#